data_77270d9f059880681ad78196260bdf5a
#
_entry.id   77270d9f059880681ad78196260bdf5a
#
_cell.length_a   1.000
_cell.length_b   1.000
_cell.length_c   1.000
_cell.angle_alpha   90.00
_cell.angle_beta   90.00
_cell.angle_gamma   90.00
#
_symmetry.space_group_name_H-M   'P 1'
#
loop_
_entity.id
_entity.type
_entity.pdbx_description
1 polymer ?
#
loop_
_entity_poly.entity_id
_entity_poly.type
_entity_poly.pdbx_seq_one_letter_code
_entity_poly.pdbx_strand_id
1 'polypeptide(L)'
;MSMPATAADGTDAILRLRDERKKHPEIISVEFPGSTKWREAYDAIYSHGAIIENPYLALRIYMNESQAVDVYLKQNPGLECRNTAFYSTPEAVAAGQGTAVLKVGKSIVAGSFRGFNGREAVDIADVESRGQAVTNDSTVTVTDRGWLYNGHRIDVCERYTAHANSAVIDVEILLRGVKEGDIFCTGVQKLETDNRGGFTLPATAYSSGKNAPDGKKPEIVEAGALCVECDPANLADTGETDLNYLLLLKPDKDGYIRYTITASRPQ
;
A
#
# COMPACT_ATOMS: atom_id res chain seq x y z
N MET A 1 -3.00 32.40 -17.10
CA MET A 1 -4.21 32.09 -16.32
C MET A 1 -4.35 30.58 -16.32
N SER A 2 -3.90 29.92 -15.27
CA SER A 2 -4.14 28.50 -15.07
C SER A 2 -5.57 28.34 -14.55
N MET A 3 -6.38 27.58 -15.26
CA MET A 3 -7.69 27.18 -14.74
C MET A 3 -7.48 26.40 -13.43
N PRO A 4 -8.27 26.66 -12.38
CA PRO A 4 -8.29 25.79 -11.23
C PRO A 4 -8.71 24.40 -11.72
N ALA A 5 -7.93 23.37 -11.36
CA ALA A 5 -8.35 22.00 -11.57
C ALA A 5 -9.69 21.84 -10.87
N THR A 6 -10.75 21.58 -11.62
CA THR A 6 -12.01 21.13 -11.05
C THR A 6 -11.68 19.88 -10.26
N ALA A 7 -11.98 19.88 -8.96
CA ALA A 7 -11.88 18.68 -8.15
C ALA A 7 -12.65 17.58 -8.89
N ALA A 8 -11.94 16.56 -9.37
CA ALA A 8 -12.60 15.42 -9.99
C ALA A 8 -13.25 14.66 -8.85
N ASP A 9 -14.58 14.71 -8.78
CA ASP A 9 -15.36 13.85 -7.90
C ASP A 9 -15.17 12.43 -8.42
N GLY A 10 -14.69 11.52 -7.56
CA GLY A 10 -14.56 10.12 -7.97
C GLY A 10 -13.34 9.42 -7.38
N THR A 11 -13.04 8.31 -7.99
CA THR A 11 -11.87 7.46 -7.71
C THR A 11 -11.16 7.15 -9.00
N ASP A 12 -9.89 6.77 -8.96
CA ASP A 12 -9.16 6.25 -10.11
C ASP A 12 -8.28 5.07 -9.69
N ALA A 13 -8.18 4.09 -10.57
CA ALA A 13 -7.30 2.95 -10.41
C ALA A 13 -6.52 2.72 -11.71
N ILE A 14 -5.19 2.61 -11.60
CA ILE A 14 -4.29 2.67 -12.76
C ILE A 14 -3.29 1.52 -12.67
N LEU A 15 -3.17 0.78 -13.77
CA LEU A 15 -2.10 -0.18 -13.98
C LEU A 15 -1.52 0.02 -15.39
N ARG A 16 -0.21 0.23 -15.49
CA ARG A 16 0.47 0.52 -16.76
C ARG A 16 1.71 -0.33 -16.93
N LEU A 17 1.93 -0.83 -18.13
CA LEU A 17 3.22 -1.42 -18.48
C LEU A 17 4.28 -0.33 -18.65
N ARG A 18 5.51 -0.65 -18.29
CA ARG A 18 6.65 0.20 -18.64
C ARG A 18 6.93 0.05 -20.13
N ASP A 19 7.03 1.16 -20.83
CA ASP A 19 7.38 1.22 -22.24
C ASP A 19 8.56 2.17 -22.43
N GLU A 20 9.61 1.71 -23.11
CA GLU A 20 10.80 2.51 -23.47
C GLU A 20 10.44 3.75 -24.29
N ARG A 21 9.35 3.69 -25.07
CA ARG A 21 8.80 4.82 -25.85
C ARG A 21 8.04 5.83 -25.02
N LYS A 22 8.01 5.65 -23.69
CA LYS A 22 7.29 6.50 -22.71
C LYS A 22 5.79 6.63 -22.93
N LYS A 23 5.17 5.68 -23.60
CA LYS A 23 3.70 5.66 -23.80
C LYS A 23 2.98 5.02 -22.62
N HIS A 24 3.64 4.11 -21.92
CA HIS A 24 3.15 3.42 -20.72
C HIS A 24 1.67 3.00 -20.85
N PRO A 25 1.35 2.06 -21.76
CA PRO A 25 -0.03 1.69 -22.03
C PRO A 25 -0.71 1.14 -20.78
N GLU A 26 -1.95 1.53 -20.60
CA GLU A 26 -2.82 0.99 -19.56
C GLU A 26 -3.21 -0.44 -19.88
N ILE A 27 -3.23 -1.28 -18.84
CA ILE A 27 -3.66 -2.66 -18.91
C ILE A 27 -4.63 -2.93 -17.76
N ILE A 28 -5.50 -3.91 -17.93
CA ILE A 28 -6.46 -4.30 -16.90
C ILE A 28 -5.86 -5.31 -15.91
N SER A 29 -4.86 -6.08 -16.33
CA SER A 29 -4.21 -7.07 -15.45
C SER A 29 -2.85 -7.50 -15.98
N VAL A 30 -2.03 -8.00 -15.08
CA VAL A 30 -0.76 -8.65 -15.36
C VAL A 30 -0.53 -9.75 -14.32
N GLU A 31 0.08 -10.85 -14.74
CA GLU A 31 0.49 -11.94 -13.87
C GLU A 31 1.88 -12.42 -14.27
N PHE A 32 2.74 -12.65 -13.30
CA PHE A 32 4.08 -13.18 -13.47
C PHE A 32 4.20 -14.53 -12.77
N PRO A 33 4.81 -15.55 -13.42
CA PRO A 33 5.21 -16.79 -12.75
C PRO A 33 6.13 -16.50 -11.56
N GLY A 34 6.06 -17.30 -10.50
CA GLY A 34 6.92 -17.17 -9.32
C GLY A 34 8.42 -17.31 -9.60
N SER A 35 8.78 -17.92 -10.75
CA SER A 35 10.17 -17.98 -11.24
C SER A 35 10.68 -16.63 -11.75
N THR A 36 9.81 -15.65 -12.00
CA THR A 36 10.21 -14.30 -12.43
C THR A 36 10.92 -13.60 -11.29
N LYS A 37 12.12 -13.06 -11.58
CA LYS A 37 12.85 -12.30 -10.57
C LYS A 37 12.03 -11.08 -10.15
N TRP A 38 12.00 -10.80 -8.85
CA TRP A 38 11.20 -9.70 -8.31
C TRP A 38 11.47 -8.34 -9.00
N ARG A 39 12.74 -8.07 -9.35
CA ARG A 39 13.11 -6.83 -10.05
C ARG A 39 12.56 -6.77 -11.48
N GLU A 40 12.47 -7.90 -12.16
CA GLU A 40 11.93 -7.98 -13.53
C GLU A 40 10.44 -7.65 -13.51
N ALA A 41 9.66 -8.26 -12.63
CA ALA A 41 8.25 -7.95 -12.45
C ALA A 41 8.04 -6.48 -12.01
N TYR A 42 8.82 -6.03 -11.03
CA TYR A 42 8.79 -4.66 -10.51
C TYR A 42 9.11 -3.61 -11.59
N ASP A 43 10.11 -3.85 -12.43
CA ASP A 43 10.51 -2.93 -13.48
C ASP A 43 9.63 -3.02 -14.75
N ALA A 44 8.87 -4.09 -14.93
CA ALA A 44 7.92 -4.22 -16.04
C ALA A 44 6.71 -3.31 -15.89
N ILE A 45 6.38 -2.92 -14.66
CA ILE A 45 5.23 -2.06 -14.35
C ILE A 45 5.70 -0.61 -14.22
N TYR A 46 5.03 0.29 -14.93
CA TYR A 46 5.25 1.73 -14.77
C TYR A 46 4.80 2.17 -13.38
N SER A 47 5.61 2.95 -12.70
CA SER A 47 5.44 3.27 -11.27
C SER A 47 5.59 2.07 -10.34
N HIS A 48 6.08 0.92 -10.84
CA HIS A 48 6.41 -0.28 -10.07
C HIS A 48 5.23 -1.03 -9.45
N GLY A 49 4.00 -0.67 -9.79
CA GLY A 49 2.81 -1.33 -9.29
C GLY A 49 1.53 -0.57 -9.62
N ALA A 50 0.39 -1.18 -9.30
CA ALA A 50 -0.90 -0.55 -9.44
C ALA A 50 -1.06 0.63 -8.48
N ILE A 51 -1.76 1.66 -8.94
CA ILE A 51 -2.11 2.85 -8.15
C ILE A 51 -3.62 2.87 -8.00
N ILE A 52 -4.09 3.21 -6.81
CA ILE A 52 -5.49 3.49 -6.50
C ILE A 52 -5.58 4.82 -5.77
N GLU A 53 -6.51 5.68 -6.16
CA GLU A 53 -6.68 6.99 -5.54
C GLU A 53 -8.15 7.38 -5.35
N ASN A 54 -8.36 8.19 -4.33
CA ASN A 54 -9.56 8.99 -4.12
C ASN A 54 -9.14 10.49 -4.04
N PRO A 55 -10.06 11.44 -3.87
CA PRO A 55 -9.69 12.86 -3.80
C PRO A 55 -8.69 13.22 -2.70
N TYR A 56 -8.50 12.40 -1.68
CA TYR A 56 -7.74 12.75 -0.48
C TYR A 56 -6.37 12.09 -0.40
N LEU A 57 -6.25 10.84 -0.86
CA LEU A 57 -5.00 10.09 -0.85
C LEU A 57 -4.91 9.14 -2.05
N ALA A 58 -3.70 8.72 -2.36
CA ALA A 58 -3.48 7.60 -3.26
C ALA A 58 -2.52 6.59 -2.63
N LEU A 59 -2.71 5.33 -3.00
CA LEU A 59 -1.84 4.22 -2.65
C LEU A 59 -1.22 3.65 -3.92
N ARG A 60 0.04 3.25 -3.83
CA ARG A 60 0.74 2.45 -4.82
C ARG A 60 1.10 1.11 -4.20
N ILE A 61 0.67 0.03 -4.82
CA ILE A 61 0.95 -1.33 -4.35
C ILE A 61 2.06 -1.90 -5.21
N TYR A 62 3.26 -2.12 -4.64
CA TYR A 62 4.40 -2.59 -5.40
C TYR A 62 4.25 -4.03 -5.91
N MET A 63 4.69 -4.26 -7.14
CA MET A 63 4.78 -5.58 -7.77
C MET A 63 6.08 -6.29 -7.37
N ASN A 64 6.24 -6.59 -6.10
CA ASN A 64 7.39 -7.31 -5.55
C ASN A 64 7.01 -8.15 -4.33
N GLU A 65 7.97 -8.83 -3.74
CA GLU A 65 7.77 -9.72 -2.58
C GLU A 65 7.24 -9.01 -1.35
N SER A 66 7.63 -7.75 -1.15
CA SER A 66 7.19 -6.98 0.00
C SER A 66 5.77 -6.41 -0.16
N GLN A 67 5.27 -6.30 -1.40
CA GLN A 67 3.98 -5.68 -1.73
C GLN A 67 3.72 -4.38 -0.94
N ALA A 68 4.77 -3.60 -0.82
CA ALA A 68 4.73 -2.40 -0.01
C ALA A 68 3.65 -1.44 -0.53
N VAL A 69 2.84 -0.92 0.39
CA VAL A 69 1.77 0.03 0.10
C VAL A 69 2.29 1.43 0.39
N ASP A 70 2.79 2.08 -0.65
CA ASP A 70 3.31 3.45 -0.56
C ASP A 70 2.19 4.49 -0.62
N VAL A 71 2.37 5.63 0.04
CA VAL A 71 1.35 6.66 0.22
C VAL A 71 1.73 7.94 -0.51
N TYR A 72 0.79 8.43 -1.30
CA TYR A 72 0.84 9.74 -1.92
C TYR A 72 -0.16 10.67 -1.19
N LEU A 73 0.36 11.68 -0.51
CA LEU A 73 -0.45 12.66 0.20
C LEU A 73 -0.78 13.85 -0.69
N LYS A 74 -2.05 14.12 -0.83
CA LYS A 74 -2.56 15.25 -1.63
C LYS A 74 -2.55 16.54 -0.82
N GLN A 75 -2.26 17.66 -1.48
CA GLN A 75 -2.35 18.98 -0.87
C GLN A 75 -3.76 19.55 -0.97
N ASN A 76 -4.44 19.26 -2.07
CA ASN A 76 -5.80 19.65 -2.34
C ASN A 76 -6.60 18.42 -2.78
N PRO A 77 -7.91 18.35 -2.51
CA PRO A 77 -8.74 17.28 -3.03
C PRO A 77 -8.71 17.23 -4.56
N GLY A 78 -8.59 16.01 -5.11
CA GLY A 78 -8.60 15.79 -6.56
C GLY A 78 -7.90 14.50 -6.98
N LEU A 79 -8.03 14.10 -8.24
CA LEU A 79 -7.33 12.96 -8.83
C LEU A 79 -6.09 13.45 -9.57
N GLU A 80 -4.91 12.93 -9.24
CA GLU A 80 -3.62 13.43 -9.71
C GLU A 80 -2.73 12.35 -10.33
N CYS A 81 -2.86 11.09 -9.87
CA CYS A 81 -1.86 10.06 -10.11
C CYS A 81 -1.77 9.63 -11.57
N ARG A 82 -2.83 9.79 -12.35
CA ARG A 82 -2.80 9.53 -13.79
C ARG A 82 -1.77 10.39 -14.52
N ASN A 83 -1.53 11.60 -14.05
CA ASN A 83 -0.61 12.56 -14.63
C ASN A 83 0.78 12.60 -13.96
N THR A 84 0.83 12.35 -12.65
CA THR A 84 2.08 12.41 -11.88
C THR A 84 2.81 11.07 -11.83
N ALA A 85 2.10 9.98 -12.14
CA ALA A 85 2.62 8.62 -11.98
C ALA A 85 3.22 8.36 -10.59
N PHE A 86 2.62 8.95 -9.53
CA PHE A 86 3.07 8.89 -8.14
C PHE A 86 4.34 9.71 -7.81
N TYR A 87 4.96 10.35 -8.79
CA TYR A 87 6.16 11.17 -8.61
C TYR A 87 5.91 12.60 -9.11
N SER A 88 5.65 13.51 -8.20
CA SER A 88 5.49 14.92 -8.53
C SER A 88 6.85 15.60 -8.61
N THR A 89 7.00 16.54 -9.56
CA THR A 89 8.18 17.40 -9.61
C THR A 89 8.12 18.43 -8.48
N PRO A 90 9.27 19.00 -8.06
CA PRO A 90 9.28 20.07 -7.05
C PRO A 90 8.39 21.26 -7.43
N GLU A 91 8.35 21.63 -8.70
CA GLU A 91 7.52 22.71 -9.22
C GLU A 91 6.01 22.36 -9.11
N ALA A 92 5.64 21.11 -9.38
CA ALA A 92 4.27 20.65 -9.25
C ALA A 92 3.82 20.62 -7.78
N VAL A 93 4.70 20.18 -6.87
CA VAL A 93 4.45 20.22 -5.42
C VAL A 93 4.29 21.68 -4.95
N ALA A 94 5.15 22.61 -5.40
CA ALA A 94 5.03 24.02 -5.08
C ALA A 94 3.74 24.65 -5.65
N ALA A 95 3.20 24.08 -6.73
CA ALA A 95 1.91 24.48 -7.32
C ALA A 95 0.69 23.82 -6.65
N GLY A 96 0.88 23.04 -5.58
CA GLY A 96 -0.21 22.44 -4.80
C GLY A 96 -0.54 21.00 -5.13
N GLN A 97 0.30 20.29 -5.91
CA GLN A 97 0.16 18.84 -6.10
C GLN A 97 0.66 18.08 -4.87
N GLY A 98 0.10 16.89 -4.65
CA GLY A 98 0.60 15.96 -3.67
C GLY A 98 1.92 15.30 -4.11
N THR A 99 2.46 14.43 -3.26
CA THR A 99 3.66 13.63 -3.54
C THR A 99 3.74 12.40 -2.64
N ALA A 100 4.54 11.42 -3.04
CA ALA A 100 4.95 10.32 -2.16
C ALA A 100 5.74 10.87 -0.97
N VAL A 101 5.44 10.41 0.23
CA VAL A 101 6.00 10.95 1.49
C VAL A 101 6.71 9.91 2.34
N LEU A 102 6.68 8.64 1.94
CA LEU A 102 7.22 7.55 2.73
C LEU A 102 8.50 6.98 2.10
N LYS A 103 9.38 6.48 2.96
CA LYS A 103 10.51 5.68 2.56
C LYS A 103 10.14 4.22 2.74
N VAL A 104 9.95 3.53 1.63
CA VAL A 104 9.44 2.15 1.63
C VAL A 104 10.41 1.19 2.33
N GLY A 105 11.62 1.00 1.81
CA GLY A 105 12.65 0.16 2.44
C GLY A 105 12.14 -1.24 2.82
N LYS A 106 12.45 -1.65 4.07
CA LYS A 106 11.99 -2.93 4.66
C LYS A 106 10.78 -2.79 5.57
N SER A 107 10.27 -1.58 5.73
CA SER A 107 9.11 -1.32 6.59
C SER A 107 7.83 -1.91 6.01
N ILE A 108 6.78 -1.94 6.83
CA ILE A 108 5.42 -2.28 6.39
C ILE A 108 4.73 -1.10 5.69
N VAL A 109 5.38 0.05 5.64
CA VAL A 109 4.91 1.33 5.09
C VAL A 109 3.59 1.76 5.71
N ALA A 110 2.46 1.63 4.99
CA ALA A 110 1.13 1.89 5.52
C ALA A 110 0.15 0.84 4.98
N GLY A 111 -0.11 -0.18 5.78
CA GLY A 111 -1.12 -1.19 5.46
C GLY A 111 -0.68 -2.29 4.49
N SER A 112 0.62 -2.52 4.26
CA SER A 112 1.05 -3.71 3.52
C SER A 112 0.65 -4.97 4.29
N PHE A 113 0.14 -5.97 3.59
CA PHE A 113 -0.17 -7.27 4.16
C PHE A 113 1.05 -8.20 4.08
N ARG A 114 1.39 -8.90 5.16
CA ARG A 114 2.51 -9.85 5.22
C ARG A 114 2.25 -10.97 6.22
N GLY A 115 3.10 -11.99 6.20
CA GLY A 115 3.18 -12.98 7.27
C GLY A 115 3.86 -12.41 8.51
N PHE A 116 3.79 -13.15 9.61
CA PHE A 116 4.49 -12.84 10.85
C PHE A 116 5.13 -14.10 11.44
N ASN A 117 6.43 -14.07 11.67
CA ASN A 117 7.19 -15.24 12.14
C ASN A 117 7.38 -15.29 13.68
N GLY A 118 6.61 -14.49 14.42
CA GLY A 118 6.74 -14.34 15.87
C GLY A 118 7.68 -13.20 16.29
N ARG A 119 8.42 -12.60 15.35
CA ARG A 119 9.37 -11.52 15.61
C ARG A 119 9.23 -10.33 14.66
N GLU A 120 9.09 -10.61 13.37
CA GLU A 120 9.07 -9.60 12.32
C GLU A 120 8.10 -9.99 11.19
N ALA A 121 7.76 -9.01 10.37
CA ALA A 121 6.96 -9.21 9.17
C ALA A 121 7.74 -10.02 8.14
N VAL A 122 7.07 -10.96 7.47
CA VAL A 122 7.63 -11.88 6.47
C VAL A 122 7.03 -11.55 5.11
N ASP A 123 7.90 -11.26 4.14
CA ASP A 123 7.51 -10.95 2.77
C ASP A 123 6.83 -12.17 2.09
N ILE A 124 5.95 -11.88 1.14
CA ILE A 124 5.31 -12.91 0.31
C ILE A 124 6.27 -13.27 -0.84
N ALA A 125 7.33 -14.01 -0.54
CA ALA A 125 8.46 -14.21 -1.44
C ALA A 125 8.32 -15.43 -2.36
N ASP A 126 8.14 -16.62 -1.80
CA ASP A 126 8.06 -17.88 -2.56
C ASP A 126 6.62 -18.15 -2.97
N VAL A 127 6.25 -17.70 -4.18
CA VAL A 127 4.91 -17.88 -4.77
C VAL A 127 4.99 -18.68 -6.07
N GLU A 128 3.89 -19.30 -6.47
CA GLU A 128 3.75 -19.93 -7.80
C GLU A 128 3.47 -18.90 -8.88
N SER A 129 2.68 -17.87 -8.57
CA SER A 129 2.49 -16.69 -9.42
C SER A 129 2.08 -15.48 -8.59
N ARG A 130 2.32 -14.30 -9.16
CA ARG A 130 1.92 -13.00 -8.61
C ARG A 130 1.28 -12.13 -9.68
N GLY A 131 0.14 -11.51 -9.36
CA GLY A 131 -0.56 -10.66 -10.30
C GLY A 131 -1.17 -9.41 -9.67
N GLN A 132 -1.45 -8.43 -10.52
CA GLN A 132 -2.25 -7.27 -10.18
C GLN A 132 -3.31 -7.02 -11.26
N ALA A 133 -4.47 -6.55 -10.84
CA ALA A 133 -5.57 -6.20 -11.74
C ALA A 133 -6.28 -4.93 -11.27
N VAL A 134 -6.73 -4.14 -12.24
CA VAL A 134 -7.66 -3.02 -12.05
C VAL A 134 -9.04 -3.53 -12.49
N THR A 135 -9.96 -3.66 -11.55
CA THR A 135 -11.29 -4.20 -11.84
C THR A 135 -12.25 -3.12 -12.32
N ASN A 136 -12.08 -1.90 -11.79
CA ASN A 136 -12.82 -0.69 -12.15
C ASN A 136 -12.07 0.52 -11.57
N ASP A 137 -12.59 1.73 -11.75
CA ASP A 137 -11.95 2.98 -11.30
C ASP A 137 -11.80 3.10 -9.77
N SER A 138 -12.32 2.17 -8.98
CA SER A 138 -12.25 2.19 -7.52
C SER A 138 -11.61 0.95 -6.91
N THR A 139 -11.14 -0.02 -7.71
CA THR A 139 -10.71 -1.32 -7.18
C THR A 139 -9.45 -1.84 -7.84
N VAL A 140 -8.45 -2.10 -7.01
CA VAL A 140 -7.23 -2.84 -7.37
C VAL A 140 -7.25 -4.19 -6.64
N THR A 141 -6.86 -5.26 -7.34
CA THR A 141 -6.70 -6.59 -6.78
C THR A 141 -5.25 -7.03 -6.95
N VAL A 142 -4.66 -7.61 -5.90
CA VAL A 142 -3.36 -8.28 -5.91
C VAL A 142 -3.58 -9.76 -5.61
N THR A 143 -2.92 -10.63 -6.34
CA THR A 143 -3.07 -12.08 -6.16
C THR A 143 -1.70 -12.73 -6.09
N ASP A 144 -1.47 -13.50 -5.03
CA ASP A 144 -0.33 -14.39 -4.88
C ASP A 144 -0.83 -15.82 -4.73
N ARG A 145 -0.52 -16.65 -5.71
CA ARG A 145 -0.90 -18.06 -5.68
C ARG A 145 0.22 -18.89 -5.08
N GLY A 146 -0.15 -19.79 -4.21
CA GLY A 146 0.75 -20.80 -3.66
C GLY A 146 1.94 -20.20 -2.90
N TRP A 147 1.75 -19.12 -2.14
CA TRP A 147 2.80 -18.59 -1.26
C TRP A 147 3.24 -19.65 -0.23
N LEU A 148 4.53 -20.00 -0.23
CA LEU A 148 5.08 -20.92 0.76
C LEU A 148 5.27 -20.18 2.10
N TYR A 149 4.37 -20.46 3.03
CA TYR A 149 4.38 -19.87 4.35
C TYR A 149 4.25 -20.96 5.42
N ASN A 150 5.10 -20.93 6.45
CA ASN A 150 5.13 -21.92 7.52
C ASN A 150 5.13 -23.39 7.03
N GLY A 151 5.78 -23.67 5.90
CA GLY A 151 5.93 -25.01 5.34
C GLY A 151 4.70 -25.54 4.59
N HIS A 152 3.74 -24.69 4.22
CA HIS A 152 2.61 -25.04 3.37
C HIS A 152 2.26 -23.90 2.40
N ARG A 153 1.42 -24.19 1.40
CA ARG A 153 1.02 -23.23 0.38
C ARG A 153 -0.27 -22.52 0.76
N ILE A 154 -0.28 -21.20 0.61
CA ILE A 154 -1.43 -20.32 0.85
C ILE A 154 -1.68 -19.48 -0.40
N ASP A 155 -2.94 -19.37 -0.83
CA ASP A 155 -3.33 -18.38 -1.81
C ASP A 155 -3.77 -17.11 -1.10
N VAL A 156 -3.29 -15.96 -1.58
CA VAL A 156 -3.61 -14.63 -1.08
C VAL A 156 -4.28 -13.83 -2.18
N CYS A 157 -5.41 -13.22 -1.88
CA CYS A 157 -6.07 -12.27 -2.75
C CYS A 157 -6.40 -11.01 -1.95
N GLU A 158 -5.72 -9.91 -2.26
CA GLU A 158 -5.93 -8.61 -1.64
C GLU A 158 -6.79 -7.75 -2.55
N ARG A 159 -7.82 -7.13 -2.00
CA ARG A 159 -8.67 -6.17 -2.69
C ARG A 159 -8.59 -4.83 -1.99
N TYR A 160 -8.17 -3.82 -2.73
CA TYR A 160 -8.15 -2.42 -2.29
C TYR A 160 -9.33 -1.70 -2.93
N THR A 161 -10.13 -0.98 -2.14
CA THR A 161 -11.29 -0.24 -2.64
C THR A 161 -11.25 1.21 -2.15
N ALA A 162 -11.22 2.14 -3.10
CA ALA A 162 -11.27 3.57 -2.83
C ALA A 162 -12.71 4.10 -2.85
N HIS A 163 -12.99 5.11 -2.04
CA HIS A 163 -14.29 5.77 -1.93
C HIS A 163 -14.18 7.25 -2.26
N ALA A 164 -15.04 7.77 -3.14
CA ALA A 164 -14.98 9.14 -3.63
C ALA A 164 -15.14 10.21 -2.53
N ASN A 165 -15.91 9.91 -1.49
CA ASN A 165 -16.27 10.87 -0.43
C ASN A 165 -15.58 10.57 0.91
N SER A 166 -14.51 9.80 0.91
CA SER A 166 -13.82 9.37 2.13
C SER A 166 -12.31 9.39 1.94
N ALA A 167 -11.57 9.80 2.96
CA ALA A 167 -10.12 9.68 3.02
C ALA A 167 -9.64 8.26 3.39
N VAL A 168 -10.49 7.26 3.20
CA VAL A 168 -10.25 5.85 3.55
C VAL A 168 -10.12 5.02 2.29
N ILE A 169 -9.21 4.06 2.30
CA ILE A 169 -9.16 2.95 1.35
C ILE A 169 -9.36 1.66 2.15
N ASP A 170 -10.40 0.90 1.78
CA ASP A 170 -10.69 -0.39 2.38
C ASP A 170 -9.79 -1.46 1.79
N VAL A 171 -9.35 -2.39 2.63
CA VAL A 171 -8.57 -3.55 2.24
C VAL A 171 -9.24 -4.81 2.76
N GLU A 172 -9.52 -5.73 1.85
CA GLU A 172 -10.04 -7.05 2.15
C GLU A 172 -9.07 -8.10 1.62
N ILE A 173 -8.60 -8.97 2.50
CA ILE A 173 -7.69 -10.07 2.17
C ILE A 173 -8.48 -11.37 2.26
N LEU A 174 -8.50 -12.16 1.20
CA LEU A 174 -9.01 -13.52 1.20
C LEU A 174 -7.83 -14.51 1.18
N LEU A 175 -7.79 -15.37 2.16
CA LEU A 175 -6.76 -16.41 2.31
C LEU A 175 -7.36 -17.79 2.08
N ARG A 176 -6.61 -18.65 1.39
CA ARG A 176 -6.94 -20.07 1.20
C ARG A 176 -5.75 -20.93 1.59
N GLY A 177 -5.99 -22.04 2.24
CA GLY A 177 -4.93 -22.95 2.69
C GLY A 177 -4.29 -22.60 4.03
N VAL A 178 -4.83 -21.62 4.75
CA VAL A 178 -4.36 -21.22 6.10
C VAL A 178 -4.53 -22.37 7.08
N LYS A 179 -3.56 -22.53 7.99
CA LYS A 179 -3.58 -23.51 9.07
C LYS A 179 -3.68 -22.83 10.43
N GLU A 180 -4.09 -23.62 11.42
CA GLU A 180 -4.06 -23.19 12.81
C GLU A 180 -2.63 -22.77 13.21
N GLY A 181 -2.50 -21.59 13.82
CA GLY A 181 -1.21 -21.03 14.22
C GLY A 181 -0.59 -20.07 13.22
N ASP A 182 -1.11 -19.98 11.99
CA ASP A 182 -0.66 -18.94 11.06
C ASP A 182 -1.08 -17.55 11.56
N ILE A 183 -0.12 -16.65 11.62
CA ILE A 183 -0.32 -15.25 12.00
C ILE A 183 0.17 -14.38 10.85
N PHE A 184 -0.64 -13.41 10.48
CA PHE A 184 -0.32 -12.40 9.48
C PHE A 184 -0.15 -11.04 10.16
N CYS A 185 0.26 -10.04 9.43
CA CYS A 185 0.35 -8.68 9.97
C CYS A 185 0.09 -7.62 8.91
N THR A 186 -0.33 -6.48 9.40
CA THR A 186 -0.35 -5.19 8.72
C THR A 186 0.03 -4.11 9.74
N GLY A 187 -0.03 -2.84 9.41
CA GLY A 187 0.25 -1.75 10.33
C GLY A 187 0.84 -0.52 9.67
N VAL A 188 1.64 0.24 10.42
CA VAL A 188 2.28 1.46 9.92
C VAL A 188 3.76 1.47 10.27
N GLN A 189 4.56 2.08 9.38
CA GLN A 189 5.99 2.27 9.65
C GLN A 189 6.22 3.31 10.74
N LYS A 190 7.30 3.17 11.49
CA LYS A 190 7.88 4.24 12.27
C LYS A 190 8.56 5.24 11.36
N LEU A 191 8.32 6.53 11.59
CA LEU A 191 8.91 7.59 10.77
C LEU A 191 10.30 7.96 11.28
N GLU A 192 11.17 8.46 10.40
CA GLU A 192 12.60 8.64 10.71
C GLU A 192 12.84 9.73 11.76
N THR A 193 12.01 10.79 11.78
CA THR A 193 12.19 11.95 12.64
C THR A 193 10.85 12.36 13.27
N ASP A 194 10.87 12.80 14.51
CA ASP A 194 9.69 13.25 15.27
C ASP A 194 8.57 12.20 15.32
N ASN A 195 8.95 10.91 15.24
CA ASN A 195 7.98 9.82 15.22
C ASN A 195 7.14 9.79 16.49
N ARG A 196 5.82 9.85 16.29
CA ARG A 196 4.81 9.62 17.31
C ARG A 196 3.87 8.55 16.81
N GLY A 197 3.78 7.45 17.51
CA GLY A 197 2.97 6.33 17.05
C GLY A 197 2.74 5.30 18.12
N GLY A 198 1.96 4.28 17.78
CA GLY A 198 1.57 3.21 18.67
C GLY A 198 0.24 2.62 18.26
N PHE A 199 -0.55 2.26 19.27
CA PHE A 199 -1.83 1.60 19.09
C PHE A 199 -2.93 2.33 19.85
N THR A 200 -4.15 2.31 19.29
CA THR A 200 -5.36 2.69 19.99
C THR A 200 -6.40 1.58 19.90
N LEU A 201 -7.25 1.48 20.94
CA LEU A 201 -8.34 0.53 20.95
C LEU A 201 -9.44 0.96 19.98
N PRO A 202 -10.16 0.00 19.35
CA PRO A 202 -10.03 -1.44 19.59
C PRO A 202 -8.92 -2.12 18.78
N ALA A 203 -8.50 -1.61 17.61
CA ALA A 203 -7.65 -2.34 16.69
C ALA A 203 -6.93 -1.42 15.68
N THR A 204 -6.34 -0.33 16.14
CA THR A 204 -5.70 0.69 15.29
C THR A 204 -4.21 0.81 15.57
N ALA A 205 -3.39 0.77 14.53
CA ALA A 205 -2.00 1.21 14.54
C ALA A 205 -1.87 2.58 13.88
N TYR A 206 -1.12 3.48 14.46
CA TYR A 206 -0.92 4.83 13.92
C TYR A 206 0.53 5.30 14.06
N SER A 207 0.94 6.18 13.16
CA SER A 207 2.19 6.93 13.27
C SER A 207 2.06 8.31 12.62
N SER A 208 2.84 9.26 13.11
CA SER A 208 2.98 10.59 12.52
C SER A 208 4.41 11.09 12.71
N GLY A 209 4.87 11.99 11.86
CA GLY A 209 6.22 12.53 11.93
C GLY A 209 6.74 12.91 10.55
N LYS A 210 8.07 12.85 10.40
CA LYS A 210 8.78 13.25 9.19
C LYS A 210 9.60 12.11 8.63
N ASN A 211 9.77 12.12 7.32
CA ASN A 211 10.52 11.09 6.61
C ASN A 211 11.33 11.72 5.46
N ALA A 212 12.38 11.03 5.03
CA ALA A 212 13.14 11.38 3.83
C ALA A 212 12.79 10.35 2.73
N PRO A 213 11.76 10.60 1.90
CA PRO A 213 11.18 9.57 1.04
C PRO A 213 12.14 9.02 0.00
N ASP A 214 13.08 9.78 -0.49
CA ASP A 214 13.94 9.35 -1.62
C ASP A 214 15.34 8.88 -1.22
N GLY A 215 15.78 8.99 0.01
CA GLY A 215 17.13 8.53 0.43
C GLY A 215 18.32 9.14 -0.34
N LYS A 216 18.09 9.78 -1.49
CA LYS A 216 19.11 10.39 -2.36
C LYS A 216 19.30 11.88 -2.12
N LYS A 217 18.30 12.53 -1.58
CA LYS A 217 18.37 13.92 -1.10
C LYS A 217 17.63 13.97 0.23
N PRO A 218 18.28 14.46 1.28
CA PRO A 218 17.71 14.44 2.62
C PRO A 218 16.76 15.64 2.85
N GLU A 219 15.85 15.89 1.93
CA GLU A 219 14.74 16.79 2.25
C GLU A 219 13.76 16.00 3.10
N ILE A 220 13.81 16.27 4.40
CA ILE A 220 12.87 15.74 5.36
C ILE A 220 11.52 16.40 5.10
N VAL A 221 10.52 15.58 4.78
CA VAL A 221 9.15 16.05 4.54
C VAL A 221 8.22 15.55 5.62
N GLU A 222 7.17 16.32 5.89
CA GLU A 222 6.07 15.85 6.73
C GLU A 222 5.39 14.66 6.06
N ALA A 223 5.46 13.50 6.71
CA ALA A 223 4.78 12.30 6.24
C ALA A 223 3.30 12.26 6.65
N GLY A 224 2.86 13.25 7.43
CA GLY A 224 1.49 13.32 7.92
C GLY A 224 1.19 12.29 9.01
N ALA A 225 -0.09 11.98 9.17
CA ALA A 225 -0.57 10.93 10.04
C ALA A 225 -0.99 9.72 9.21
N LEU A 226 -0.42 8.57 9.52
CA LEU A 226 -0.75 7.26 8.95
C LEU A 226 -1.60 6.50 9.97
N CYS A 227 -2.62 5.81 9.49
CA CYS A 227 -3.48 5.01 10.34
C CYS A 227 -3.92 3.75 9.59
N VAL A 228 -3.83 2.61 10.26
CA VAL A 228 -4.39 1.35 9.82
C VAL A 228 -5.29 0.83 10.93
N GLU A 229 -6.56 0.60 10.62
CA GLU A 229 -7.55 0.06 11.54
C GLU A 229 -8.09 -1.25 11.00
N CYS A 230 -7.91 -2.35 11.74
CA CYS A 230 -8.45 -3.64 11.33
C CYS A 230 -9.80 -3.93 12.02
N ASP A 231 -10.56 -4.84 11.41
CA ASP A 231 -11.71 -5.43 12.09
C ASP A 231 -11.23 -6.06 13.41
N PRO A 232 -11.80 -5.69 14.56
CA PRO A 232 -11.42 -6.28 15.85
C PRO A 232 -11.53 -7.80 15.90
N ALA A 233 -12.41 -8.40 15.09
CA ALA A 233 -12.54 -9.86 14.97
C ALA A 233 -11.31 -10.51 14.31
N ASN A 234 -10.56 -9.76 13.53
CA ASN A 234 -9.32 -10.22 12.91
C ASN A 234 -8.07 -9.96 13.78
N LEU A 235 -8.15 -9.09 14.79
CA LEU A 235 -7.00 -8.78 15.63
C LEU A 235 -6.68 -9.95 16.55
N ALA A 236 -5.48 -10.50 16.44
CA ALA A 236 -4.94 -11.50 17.35
C ALA A 236 -4.12 -10.87 18.47
N ASP A 237 -3.30 -9.88 18.14
CA ASP A 237 -2.41 -9.15 19.07
C ASP A 237 -1.84 -7.92 18.37
N THR A 238 -1.01 -7.17 19.06
CA THR A 238 -0.19 -6.08 18.52
C THR A 238 1.29 -6.38 18.70
N GLY A 239 2.12 -5.86 17.82
CA GLY A 239 3.57 -6.04 17.85
C GLY A 239 4.31 -4.77 17.47
N GLU A 240 5.50 -4.60 18.02
CA GLU A 240 6.37 -3.48 17.72
C GLU A 240 7.75 -4.00 17.31
N THR A 241 8.27 -3.48 16.20
CA THR A 241 9.63 -3.74 15.73
C THR A 241 10.41 -2.44 15.64
N ASP A 242 11.68 -2.49 15.29
CA ASP A 242 12.47 -1.27 15.08
C ASP A 242 11.88 -0.36 13.98
N LEU A 243 11.17 -0.94 13.02
CA LEU A 243 10.65 -0.23 11.85
C LEU A 243 9.14 0.01 11.88
N ASN A 244 8.36 -0.73 12.68
CA ASN A 244 6.93 -0.80 12.50
C ASN A 244 6.14 -0.88 13.81
N TYR A 245 4.89 -0.38 13.76
CA TYR A 245 3.79 -0.74 14.65
C TYR A 245 2.88 -1.72 13.90
N LEU A 246 2.77 -2.96 14.40
CA LEU A 246 2.09 -4.06 13.71
C LEU A 246 0.77 -4.43 14.40
N LEU A 247 -0.26 -4.62 13.62
CA LEU A 247 -1.46 -5.35 13.99
C LEU A 247 -1.25 -6.81 13.56
N LEU A 248 -1.26 -7.74 14.51
CA LEU A 248 -1.12 -9.17 14.26
C LEU A 248 -2.51 -9.74 13.98
N LEU A 249 -2.67 -10.42 12.87
CA LEU A 249 -3.96 -10.72 12.30
C LEU A 249 -4.18 -12.23 12.13
N LYS A 250 -5.45 -12.62 12.28
CA LYS A 250 -5.96 -13.94 11.90
C LYS A 250 -7.18 -13.79 11.00
N PRO A 251 -7.33 -14.63 9.97
CA PRO A 251 -8.55 -14.62 9.18
C PRO A 251 -9.76 -15.06 10.02
N ASP A 252 -10.93 -14.59 9.61
CA ASP A 252 -12.19 -15.11 10.11
C ASP A 252 -12.43 -16.55 9.60
N LYS A 253 -13.57 -17.16 9.99
CA LYS A 253 -13.94 -18.53 9.60
C LYS A 253 -14.08 -18.74 8.08
N ASP A 254 -14.30 -17.67 7.33
CA ASP A 254 -14.48 -17.70 5.88
C ASP A 254 -13.17 -17.37 5.14
N GLY A 255 -12.09 -17.10 5.87
CA GLY A 255 -10.75 -16.82 5.37
C GLY A 255 -10.46 -15.34 5.13
N TYR A 256 -11.28 -14.43 5.63
CA TYR A 256 -11.11 -12.99 5.40
C TYR A 256 -10.41 -12.28 6.55
N ILE A 257 -9.55 -11.34 6.16
CA ILE A 257 -9.00 -10.29 7.02
C ILE A 257 -9.43 -8.96 6.40
N ARG A 258 -9.89 -8.00 7.23
CA ARG A 258 -10.34 -6.69 6.79
C ARG A 258 -9.69 -5.59 7.60
N TYR A 259 -9.27 -4.54 6.90
CA TYR A 259 -8.76 -3.31 7.53
C TYR A 259 -8.92 -2.12 6.59
N THR A 260 -8.70 -0.94 7.13
CA THR A 260 -8.72 0.32 6.38
C THR A 260 -7.38 1.02 6.48
N ILE A 261 -7.03 1.76 5.45
CA ILE A 261 -5.85 2.62 5.39
C ILE A 261 -6.32 4.07 5.28
N THR A 262 -5.81 4.91 6.18
CA THR A 262 -6.03 6.35 6.15
C THR A 262 -4.69 7.07 6.26
N ALA A 263 -4.53 8.13 5.49
CA ALA A 263 -3.39 9.02 5.62
C ALA A 263 -3.85 10.47 5.46
N SER A 264 -3.31 11.37 6.27
CA SER A 264 -3.66 12.78 6.23
C SER A 264 -2.44 13.65 6.47
N ARG A 265 -2.43 14.84 5.88
CA ARG A 265 -1.44 15.87 6.27
C ARG A 265 -1.73 16.36 7.68
N PRO A 266 -0.69 16.81 8.44
CA PRO A 266 -0.91 17.55 9.67
C PRO A 266 -1.76 18.78 9.40
N GLN A 267 -2.71 19.03 10.26
CA GLN A 267 -3.49 20.28 10.25
C GLN A 267 -2.65 21.42 10.77
#